data_6ddaad7453e33c5da48a42ae0971c9f3
#
_entry.id   6ddaad7453e33c5da48a42ae0971c9f3
#
_cell.length_a   1.000
_cell.length_b   1.000
_cell.length_c   1.000
_cell.angle_alpha   90.00
_cell.angle_beta   90.00
_cell.angle_gamma   90.00
#
_symmetry.space_group_name_H-M   'P 1'
#
loop_
_entity.id
_entity.type
_entity.pdbx_description
1 polymer ?
#
loop_
_entity_poly.entity_id
_entity_poly.type
_entity_poly.pdbx_seq_one_letter_code
_entity_poly.pdbx_strand_id
1 'polypeptide(L)'
;MANLFRRINDIITANINDLIDRVEDPELMIKQMIREMEENIARAKEGVIDAIASEKQLQKDLELHRRQSGEWMKRAEDALHANREDLARAALLRKKEYDSIIQSLEPAWESAKATSEHLKKQLHALEAKLEEAKRKRSMLTARQRAAQAREYMGDTLSHFKAGLDAHANFMRMEDRVAEMEARVEAMDEVNGEASRLEKDVIAMEVEREVENELATLKKKVVGDQTA
;
A
#
# COMPACT_ATOMS: atom_id res chain seq x y z
N MET A 1 13.87 13.42 1.85
CA MET A 1 12.83 12.52 1.29
C MET A 1 12.94 12.33 -0.22
N ALA A 2 13.06 13.39 -1.03
CA ALA A 2 13.21 13.24 -2.49
C ALA A 2 14.35 12.28 -2.94
N ASN A 3 15.47 12.23 -2.24
CA ASN A 3 16.58 11.33 -2.55
C ASN A 3 16.26 9.84 -2.29
N LEU A 4 15.37 9.53 -1.34
CA LEU A 4 14.99 8.14 -1.02
C LEU A 4 14.10 7.57 -2.12
N PHE A 5 13.07 8.32 -2.54
CA PHE A 5 12.19 7.94 -3.63
C PHE A 5 12.92 7.79 -4.96
N ARG A 6 13.90 8.65 -5.22
CA ARG A 6 14.77 8.55 -6.40
C ARG A 6 15.60 7.27 -6.38
N ARG A 7 16.26 6.94 -5.27
CA ARG A 7 17.05 5.70 -5.12
C ARG A 7 16.19 4.44 -5.32
N ILE A 8 14.99 4.41 -4.74
CA ILE A 8 14.07 3.28 -4.92
C ILE A 8 13.66 3.17 -6.40
N ASN A 9 13.35 4.29 -7.05
CA ASN A 9 13.03 4.28 -8.47
C ASN A 9 14.21 3.83 -9.33
N ASP A 10 15.43 4.25 -9.02
CA ASP A 10 16.65 3.85 -9.73
C ASP A 10 16.93 2.34 -9.60
N ILE A 11 16.68 1.75 -8.43
CA ILE A 11 16.80 0.30 -8.21
C ILE A 11 15.71 -0.47 -9.02
N ILE A 12 14.51 0.07 -9.12
CA ILE A 12 13.37 -0.57 -9.80
C ILE A 12 13.47 -0.43 -11.32
N THR A 13 14.01 0.69 -11.82
CA THR A 13 14.20 0.94 -13.25
C THR A 13 15.50 0.36 -13.78
N ALA A 14 16.46 -0.01 -12.92
CA ALA A 14 17.58 -0.83 -13.32
C ALA A 14 17.04 -2.10 -14.00
N ASN A 15 17.40 -2.27 -15.27
CA ASN A 15 16.84 -3.33 -16.10
C ASN A 15 17.27 -4.69 -15.50
N ILE A 16 16.36 -5.31 -14.74
CA ILE A 16 16.62 -6.59 -14.05
C ILE A 16 17.15 -7.63 -15.04
N ASN A 17 16.73 -7.55 -16.31
CA ASN A 17 17.22 -8.45 -17.36
C ASN A 17 18.72 -8.24 -17.65
N ASP A 18 19.20 -6.98 -17.71
CA ASP A 18 20.63 -6.69 -17.98
C ASP A 18 21.54 -7.05 -16.79
N LEU A 19 20.95 -7.10 -15.58
CA LEU A 19 21.67 -7.50 -14.37
C LEU A 19 21.77 -9.03 -14.25
N ILE A 20 20.74 -9.78 -14.69
CA ILE A 20 20.69 -11.24 -14.64
C ILE A 20 21.77 -11.85 -15.56
N ASP A 21 22.00 -11.27 -16.72
CA ASP A 21 22.98 -11.78 -17.71
C ASP A 21 24.46 -11.59 -17.29
N ARG A 22 24.72 -10.84 -16.20
CA ARG A 22 26.08 -10.47 -15.76
C ARG A 22 26.49 -11.01 -14.38
N VAL A 23 25.63 -11.71 -13.66
CA VAL A 23 25.86 -12.08 -12.26
C VAL A 23 25.84 -13.60 -12.09
N GLU A 24 26.80 -14.12 -11.33
CA GLU A 24 26.94 -15.56 -11.02
C GLU A 24 25.76 -16.12 -10.22
N ASP A 25 25.07 -15.32 -9.39
CA ASP A 25 23.88 -15.73 -8.65
C ASP A 25 22.77 -14.66 -8.69
N PRO A 26 21.93 -14.67 -9.75
CA PRO A 26 20.82 -13.73 -9.90
C PRO A 26 19.77 -13.83 -8.80
N GLU A 27 19.54 -15.02 -8.22
CA GLU A 27 18.53 -15.23 -7.19
C GLU A 27 18.89 -14.51 -5.89
N LEU A 28 20.14 -14.63 -5.46
CA LEU A 28 20.64 -13.96 -4.26
C LEU A 28 20.56 -12.44 -4.38
N MET A 29 20.95 -11.92 -5.55
CA MET A 29 20.91 -10.48 -5.81
C MET A 29 19.48 -9.92 -5.79
N ILE A 30 18.53 -10.56 -6.47
CA ILE A 30 17.11 -10.13 -6.47
C ILE A 30 16.53 -10.20 -5.06
N LYS A 31 16.86 -11.23 -4.28
CA LYS A 31 16.44 -11.36 -2.89
C LYS A 31 16.96 -10.20 -2.03
N GLN A 32 18.21 -9.79 -2.23
CA GLN A 32 18.79 -8.66 -1.53
C GLN A 32 18.14 -7.34 -1.95
N MET A 33 17.92 -7.12 -3.25
CA MET A 33 17.21 -5.94 -3.75
C MET A 33 15.80 -5.82 -3.17
N ILE A 34 15.04 -6.91 -3.09
CA ILE A 34 13.71 -6.92 -2.48
C ILE A 34 13.78 -6.52 -1.01
N ARG A 35 14.75 -7.03 -0.25
CA ARG A 35 14.95 -6.63 1.15
C ARG A 35 15.23 -5.13 1.30
N GLU A 36 16.14 -4.61 0.47
CA GLU A 36 16.46 -3.18 0.48
C GLU A 36 15.22 -2.32 0.11
N MET A 37 14.40 -2.80 -0.82
CA MET A 37 13.13 -2.15 -1.15
C MET A 37 12.16 -2.16 0.03
N GLU A 38 12.00 -3.30 0.71
CA GLU A 38 11.12 -3.43 1.89
C GLU A 38 11.57 -2.49 3.02
N GLU A 39 12.85 -2.43 3.32
CA GLU A 39 13.41 -1.52 4.34
C GLU A 39 13.21 -0.04 3.96
N ASN A 40 13.39 0.29 2.68
CA ASN A 40 13.21 1.65 2.21
C ASN A 40 11.74 2.07 2.22
N ILE A 41 10.81 1.15 1.87
CA ILE A 41 9.37 1.38 1.93
C ILE A 41 8.93 1.55 3.40
N ALA A 42 9.46 0.76 4.33
CA ALA A 42 9.17 0.91 5.76
C ALA A 42 9.58 2.30 6.26
N ARG A 43 10.79 2.77 5.92
CA ARG A 43 11.24 4.14 6.25
C ARG A 43 10.42 5.23 5.58
N ALA A 44 10.02 5.03 4.31
CA ALA A 44 9.14 5.97 3.61
C ALA A 44 7.77 6.06 4.28
N LYS A 45 7.23 4.92 4.75
CA LYS A 45 5.95 4.85 5.46
C LYS A 45 5.95 5.68 6.75
N GLU A 46 7.01 5.62 7.54
CA GLU A 46 7.17 6.49 8.73
C GLU A 46 7.09 7.98 8.34
N GLY A 47 7.84 8.39 7.31
CA GLY A 47 7.78 9.77 6.84
C GLY A 47 6.42 10.21 6.29
N VAL A 48 5.65 9.28 5.71
CA VAL A 48 4.25 9.55 5.29
C VAL A 48 3.35 9.71 6.51
N ILE A 49 3.53 8.89 7.55
CA ILE A 49 2.78 8.99 8.81
C ILE A 49 3.03 10.34 9.47
N ASP A 50 4.27 10.80 9.52
CA ASP A 50 4.63 12.10 10.09
C ASP A 50 4.00 13.27 9.32
N ALA A 51 3.99 13.17 7.97
CA ALA A 51 3.34 14.18 7.14
C ALA A 51 1.83 14.23 7.38
N ILE A 52 1.18 13.07 7.52
CA ILE A 52 -0.25 12.98 7.85
C ILE A 52 -0.52 13.52 9.25
N ALA A 53 0.32 13.21 10.23
CA ALA A 53 0.18 13.71 11.59
C ALA A 53 0.26 15.24 11.64
N SER A 54 1.22 15.83 10.91
CA SER A 54 1.36 17.29 10.78
C SER A 54 0.15 17.93 10.10
N GLU A 55 -0.36 17.34 9.02
CA GLU A 55 -1.60 17.79 8.36
C GLU A 55 -2.78 17.77 9.34
N LYS A 56 -2.94 16.67 10.08
CA LYS A 56 -4.03 16.51 11.06
C LYS A 56 -3.94 17.47 12.23
N GLN A 57 -2.73 17.81 12.66
CA GLN A 57 -2.53 18.81 13.70
C GLN A 57 -2.97 20.19 13.20
N LEU A 58 -2.52 20.62 12.02
CA LEU A 58 -2.94 21.89 11.42
C LEU A 58 -4.44 21.96 11.18
N GLN A 59 -5.07 20.84 10.78
CA GLN A 59 -6.53 20.75 10.63
C GLN A 59 -7.24 21.03 11.95
N LYS A 60 -6.81 20.39 13.04
CA LYS A 60 -7.40 20.57 14.38
C LYS A 60 -7.26 22.00 14.89
N ASP A 61 -6.09 22.59 14.68
CA ASP A 61 -5.82 23.98 15.09
C ASP A 61 -6.72 24.95 14.31
N LEU A 62 -6.86 24.73 13.01
CA LEU A 62 -7.76 25.52 12.15
C LEU A 62 -9.23 25.38 12.58
N GLU A 63 -9.69 24.17 12.86
CA GLU A 63 -11.05 23.90 13.35
C GLU A 63 -11.31 24.56 14.73
N LEU A 64 -10.32 24.55 15.61
CA LEU A 64 -10.39 25.21 16.92
C LEU A 64 -10.57 26.72 16.75
N HIS A 65 -9.73 27.36 15.94
CA HIS A 65 -9.80 28.81 15.72
C HIS A 65 -11.07 29.23 14.99
N ARG A 66 -11.55 28.44 14.03
CA ARG A 66 -12.86 28.68 13.37
C ARG A 66 -14.02 28.60 14.36
N ARG A 67 -13.98 27.65 15.29
CA ARG A 67 -14.98 27.54 16.36
C ARG A 67 -14.96 28.77 17.25
N GLN A 68 -13.77 29.20 17.69
CA GLN A 68 -13.62 30.36 18.53
C GLN A 68 -14.07 31.66 17.84
N SER A 69 -13.74 31.84 16.57
CA SER A 69 -14.26 32.94 15.76
C SER A 69 -15.78 32.93 15.72
N GLY A 70 -16.40 31.75 15.50
CA GLY A 70 -17.87 31.63 15.53
C GLY A 70 -18.50 31.93 16.89
N GLU A 71 -17.86 31.55 17.99
CA GLU A 71 -18.32 31.85 19.34
C GLU A 71 -18.26 33.36 19.62
N TRP A 72 -17.19 34.05 19.20
CA TRP A 72 -17.09 35.49 19.35
C TRP A 72 -18.10 36.22 18.47
N MET A 73 -18.43 35.71 17.29
CA MET A 73 -19.52 36.29 16.47
C MET A 73 -20.88 36.18 17.19
N LYS A 74 -21.21 35.04 17.78
CA LYS A 74 -22.45 34.88 18.57
C LYS A 74 -22.48 35.83 19.75
N ARG A 75 -21.37 35.98 20.48
CA ARG A 75 -21.29 36.96 21.58
C ARG A 75 -21.50 38.41 21.10
N ALA A 76 -21.03 38.76 19.92
CA ALA A 76 -21.29 40.07 19.34
C ALA A 76 -22.78 40.28 19.00
N GLU A 77 -23.44 39.26 18.45
CA GLU A 77 -24.89 39.27 18.18
C GLU A 77 -25.70 39.39 19.48
N ASP A 78 -25.38 38.60 20.50
CA ASP A 78 -26.02 38.66 21.82
C ASP A 78 -25.88 40.06 22.48
N ALA A 79 -24.69 40.67 22.37
CA ALA A 79 -24.43 41.99 22.88
C ALA A 79 -25.26 43.05 22.16
N LEU A 80 -25.44 42.94 20.84
CA LEU A 80 -26.32 43.82 20.06
C LEU A 80 -27.79 43.67 20.46
N HIS A 81 -28.26 42.46 20.68
CA HIS A 81 -29.62 42.19 21.18
C HIS A 81 -29.82 42.82 22.58
N ALA A 82 -28.78 42.88 23.39
CA ALA A 82 -28.79 43.56 24.70
C ALA A 82 -28.57 45.06 24.62
N ASN A 83 -28.52 45.69 23.45
CA ASN A 83 -28.19 47.10 23.20
C ASN A 83 -26.83 47.54 23.77
N ARG A 84 -25.85 46.60 23.82
CA ARG A 84 -24.49 46.83 24.32
C ARG A 84 -23.49 46.89 23.17
N GLU A 85 -23.50 48.01 22.44
CA GLU A 85 -22.62 48.22 21.26
C GLU A 85 -21.13 48.18 21.60
N ASP A 86 -20.77 48.65 22.81
CA ASP A 86 -19.42 48.58 23.37
C ASP A 86 -18.89 47.16 23.45
N LEU A 87 -19.70 46.24 23.96
CA LEU A 87 -19.35 44.81 24.06
C LEU A 87 -19.35 44.09 22.70
N ALA A 88 -20.29 44.49 21.81
CA ALA A 88 -20.31 43.96 20.45
C ALA A 88 -19.02 44.29 19.69
N ARG A 89 -18.55 45.56 19.78
CA ARG A 89 -17.28 45.95 19.17
C ARG A 89 -16.08 45.20 19.74
N ALA A 90 -16.03 45.03 21.06
CA ALA A 90 -14.97 44.25 21.71
C ALA A 90 -14.97 42.77 21.26
N ALA A 91 -16.16 42.18 21.14
CA ALA A 91 -16.31 40.80 20.64
C ALA A 91 -15.87 40.66 19.17
N LEU A 92 -16.24 41.62 18.31
CA LEU A 92 -15.81 41.64 16.90
C LEU A 92 -14.30 41.85 16.75
N LEU A 93 -13.65 42.59 17.62
CA LEU A 93 -12.20 42.72 17.64
C LEU A 93 -11.54 41.36 17.94
N ARG A 94 -12.05 40.61 18.93
CA ARG A 94 -11.57 39.28 19.24
C ARG A 94 -11.81 38.30 18.08
N LYS A 95 -12.99 38.34 17.46
CA LYS A 95 -13.26 37.57 16.25
C LYS A 95 -12.22 37.84 15.17
N LYS A 96 -11.91 39.10 14.91
CA LYS A 96 -10.93 39.50 13.89
C LYS A 96 -9.53 38.96 14.16
N GLU A 97 -9.12 38.86 15.44
CA GLU A 97 -7.85 38.25 15.84
C GLU A 97 -7.84 36.77 15.41
N TYR A 98 -8.91 36.01 15.69
CA TYR A 98 -9.01 34.61 15.28
C TYR A 98 -9.10 34.47 13.75
N ASP A 99 -9.84 35.33 13.07
CA ASP A 99 -9.90 35.33 11.59
C ASP A 99 -8.52 35.55 10.97
N SER A 100 -7.68 36.41 11.54
CA SER A 100 -6.30 36.61 11.09
C SER A 100 -5.44 35.34 11.28
N ILE A 101 -5.62 34.64 12.39
CA ILE A 101 -4.93 33.35 12.62
C ILE A 101 -5.40 32.31 11.60
N ILE A 102 -6.71 32.18 11.37
CA ILE A 102 -7.29 31.28 10.37
C ILE A 102 -6.70 31.55 8.99
N GLN A 103 -6.66 32.84 8.58
CA GLN A 103 -6.12 33.25 7.29
C GLN A 103 -4.63 32.86 7.11
N SER A 104 -3.85 32.83 8.19
CA SER A 104 -2.45 32.40 8.15
C SER A 104 -2.27 30.89 8.17
N LEU A 105 -3.17 30.15 8.87
CA LEU A 105 -3.09 28.70 9.00
C LEU A 105 -3.64 27.96 7.79
N GLU A 106 -4.65 28.50 7.12
CA GLU A 106 -5.34 27.87 6.00
C GLU A 106 -4.40 27.47 4.85
N PRO A 107 -3.52 28.37 4.34
CA PRO A 107 -2.55 28.00 3.31
C PRO A 107 -1.54 26.95 3.79
N ALA A 108 -1.15 26.99 5.05
CA ALA A 108 -0.23 26.01 5.64
C ALA A 108 -0.87 24.61 5.69
N TRP A 109 -2.13 24.55 6.11
CA TRP A 109 -2.89 23.29 6.11
C TRP A 109 -3.11 22.76 4.68
N GLU A 110 -3.50 23.61 3.72
CA GLU A 110 -3.68 23.20 2.33
C GLU A 110 -2.38 22.62 1.74
N SER A 111 -1.24 23.26 2.00
CA SER A 111 0.07 22.80 1.58
C SER A 111 0.43 21.46 2.23
N ALA A 112 0.20 21.31 3.54
CA ALA A 112 0.45 20.05 4.26
C ALA A 112 -0.44 18.92 3.74
N LYS A 113 -1.72 19.22 3.45
CA LYS A 113 -2.68 18.27 2.88
C LYS A 113 -2.24 17.79 1.49
N ALA A 114 -1.88 18.73 0.60
CA ALA A 114 -1.39 18.38 -0.73
C ALA A 114 -0.12 17.50 -0.65
N THR A 115 0.78 17.83 0.28
CA THR A 115 2.02 17.06 0.52
C THR A 115 1.70 15.66 1.03
N SER A 116 0.83 15.51 2.02
CA SER A 116 0.45 14.21 2.59
C SER A 116 -0.21 13.31 1.55
N GLU A 117 -1.12 13.85 0.74
CA GLU A 117 -1.78 13.13 -0.35
C GLU A 117 -0.79 12.70 -1.45
N HIS A 118 0.15 13.56 -1.80
CA HIS A 118 1.19 13.23 -2.78
C HIS A 118 2.08 12.09 -2.27
N LEU A 119 2.53 12.17 -1.02
CA LEU A 119 3.36 11.14 -0.40
C LEU A 119 2.63 9.79 -0.28
N LYS A 120 1.33 9.79 0.07
CA LYS A 120 0.50 8.57 0.06
C LYS A 120 0.48 7.91 -1.32
N LYS A 121 0.24 8.68 -2.37
CA LYS A 121 0.24 8.16 -3.75
C LYS A 121 1.60 7.58 -4.13
N GLN A 122 2.69 8.24 -3.75
CA GLN A 122 4.03 7.74 -4.00
C GLN A 122 4.30 6.43 -3.23
N LEU A 123 3.89 6.34 -1.96
CA LEU A 123 4.03 5.12 -1.16
C LEU A 123 3.29 3.95 -1.81
N HIS A 124 2.03 4.12 -2.20
CA HIS A 124 1.28 3.07 -2.90
C HIS A 124 1.92 2.64 -4.21
N ALA A 125 2.49 3.57 -4.98
CA ALA A 125 3.22 3.22 -6.20
C ALA A 125 4.48 2.39 -5.91
N LEU A 126 5.18 2.67 -4.79
CA LEU A 126 6.34 1.88 -4.37
C LEU A 126 5.95 0.48 -3.88
N GLU A 127 4.86 0.36 -3.11
CA GLU A 127 4.32 -0.93 -2.68
C GLU A 127 3.92 -1.79 -3.88
N ALA A 128 3.24 -1.21 -4.87
CA ALA A 128 2.88 -1.92 -6.11
C ALA A 128 4.11 -2.43 -6.88
N LYS A 129 5.19 -1.63 -6.94
CA LYS A 129 6.44 -2.02 -7.57
C LYS A 129 7.18 -3.11 -6.79
N LEU A 130 7.14 -3.08 -5.45
CA LEU A 130 7.68 -4.16 -4.62
C LEU A 130 6.98 -5.49 -4.93
N GLU A 131 5.66 -5.48 -5.02
CA GLU A 131 4.90 -6.69 -5.38
C GLU A 131 5.20 -7.17 -6.80
N GLU A 132 5.42 -6.26 -7.75
CA GLU A 132 5.91 -6.63 -9.08
C GLU A 132 7.28 -7.29 -9.02
N ALA A 133 8.22 -6.76 -8.24
CA ALA A 133 9.55 -7.33 -8.06
C ALA A 133 9.49 -8.74 -7.44
N LYS A 134 8.61 -8.94 -6.43
CA LYS A 134 8.37 -10.26 -5.82
C LYS A 134 7.83 -11.27 -6.84
N ARG A 135 6.86 -10.87 -7.67
CA ARG A 135 6.34 -11.74 -8.74
C ARG A 135 7.43 -12.09 -9.76
N LYS A 136 8.22 -11.11 -10.20
CA LYS A 136 9.34 -11.36 -11.12
C LYS A 136 10.37 -12.34 -10.53
N ARG A 137 10.71 -12.18 -9.25
CA ARG A 137 11.58 -13.14 -8.53
C ARG A 137 11.02 -14.55 -8.61
N SER A 138 9.75 -14.74 -8.25
CA SER A 138 9.11 -16.06 -8.27
C SER A 138 9.16 -16.71 -9.66
N MET A 139 8.89 -15.93 -10.71
CA MET A 139 9.00 -16.41 -12.10
C MET A 139 10.43 -16.80 -12.46
N LEU A 140 11.43 -16.02 -12.04
CA LEU A 140 12.83 -16.32 -12.34
C LEU A 140 13.30 -17.58 -11.61
N THR A 141 12.95 -17.71 -10.32
CA THR A 141 13.25 -18.94 -9.54
C THR A 141 12.60 -20.17 -10.17
N ALA A 142 11.34 -20.05 -10.64
CA ALA A 142 10.68 -21.16 -11.34
C ALA A 142 11.39 -21.52 -12.67
N ARG A 143 11.78 -20.53 -13.47
CA ARG A 143 12.55 -20.75 -14.72
C ARG A 143 13.90 -21.39 -14.45
N GLN A 144 14.62 -20.93 -13.42
CA GLN A 144 15.92 -21.48 -13.05
C GLN A 144 15.81 -22.95 -12.61
N ARG A 145 14.81 -23.29 -11.78
CA ARG A 145 14.53 -24.66 -11.39
C ARG A 145 14.18 -25.55 -12.58
N ALA A 146 13.36 -25.02 -13.52
CA ALA A 146 13.02 -25.74 -14.74
C ALA A 146 14.25 -25.96 -15.64
N ALA A 147 15.15 -24.97 -15.74
CA ALA A 147 16.41 -25.10 -16.49
C ALA A 147 17.33 -26.14 -15.85
N GLN A 148 17.53 -26.09 -14.53
CA GLN A 148 18.31 -27.10 -13.78
C GLN A 148 17.74 -28.51 -13.92
N ALA A 149 16.41 -28.65 -13.87
CA ALA A 149 15.78 -29.95 -14.10
C ALA A 149 16.01 -30.49 -15.51
N ARG A 150 15.99 -29.61 -16.54
CA ARG A 150 16.32 -30.00 -17.92
C ARG A 150 17.78 -30.40 -18.10
N GLU A 151 18.69 -29.66 -17.47
CA GLU A 151 20.12 -29.96 -17.47
C GLU A 151 20.40 -31.31 -16.82
N TYR A 152 19.83 -31.56 -15.63
CA TYR A 152 19.91 -32.83 -14.93
C TYR A 152 19.33 -33.99 -15.74
N MET A 153 18.20 -33.79 -16.43
CA MET A 153 17.63 -34.77 -17.35
C MET A 153 18.54 -35.00 -18.57
N GLY A 154 19.14 -33.91 -19.12
CA GLY A 154 20.08 -34.03 -20.23
C GLY A 154 21.30 -34.83 -19.87
N ASP A 155 21.92 -34.58 -18.73
CA ASP A 155 23.07 -35.33 -18.20
C ASP A 155 22.69 -36.79 -17.92
N THR A 156 21.53 -37.04 -17.29
CA THR A 156 21.05 -38.40 -17.03
C THR A 156 20.79 -39.16 -18.33
N LEU A 157 20.20 -38.53 -19.35
CA LEU A 157 20.00 -39.12 -20.67
C LEU A 157 21.31 -39.37 -21.44
N SER A 158 22.33 -38.52 -21.26
CA SER A 158 23.63 -38.73 -21.85
C SER A 158 24.35 -39.97 -21.24
N HIS A 159 24.28 -40.16 -19.94
CA HIS A 159 24.75 -41.35 -19.24
C HIS A 159 23.94 -42.58 -19.59
N PHE A 160 22.66 -42.44 -19.88
CA PHE A 160 21.75 -43.53 -20.27
C PHE A 160 22.05 -44.07 -21.68
N LYS A 161 22.49 -43.22 -22.61
CA LYS A 161 22.89 -43.66 -23.96
C LYS A 161 24.12 -44.58 -23.96
N ALA A 162 24.88 -44.59 -22.86
CA ALA A 162 26.07 -45.40 -22.71
C ALA A 162 25.84 -46.82 -22.11
N GLY A 163 24.62 -47.15 -21.65
CA GLY A 163 24.32 -48.42 -21.00
C GLY A 163 23.00 -49.03 -21.49
N LEU A 164 23.06 -50.25 -22.05
CA LEU A 164 22.01 -50.97 -22.76
C LEU A 164 20.91 -51.66 -21.86
N ASP A 165 20.58 -51.09 -20.69
CA ASP A 165 19.45 -51.57 -19.87
C ASP A 165 18.29 -50.53 -19.78
N ALA A 166 18.00 -49.91 -20.89
CA ALA A 166 17.23 -48.67 -21.00
C ALA A 166 15.72 -48.78 -20.71
N HIS A 167 15.07 -49.94 -20.90
CA HIS A 167 13.60 -49.99 -20.97
C HIS A 167 12.91 -49.96 -19.59
N ALA A 168 13.44 -50.63 -18.61
CA ALA A 168 12.84 -50.68 -17.27
C ALA A 168 13.07 -49.40 -16.43
N ASN A 169 14.10 -48.64 -16.77
CA ASN A 169 14.41 -47.39 -16.11
C ASN A 169 13.68 -46.19 -16.75
N PHE A 170 13.35 -46.27 -18.04
CA PHE A 170 12.59 -45.26 -18.76
C PHE A 170 11.15 -45.13 -18.20
N MET A 171 10.50 -46.28 -17.98
CA MET A 171 9.15 -46.27 -17.37
C MET A 171 9.12 -45.71 -15.96
N ARG A 172 10.15 -45.97 -15.15
CA ARG A 172 10.26 -45.37 -13.80
C ARG A 172 10.55 -43.86 -13.80
N MET A 173 11.14 -43.37 -14.87
CA MET A 173 11.47 -41.94 -15.00
C MET A 173 10.28 -41.17 -15.53
N GLU A 174 9.49 -41.78 -16.44
CA GLU A 174 8.20 -41.22 -16.92
C GLU A 174 7.20 -41.09 -15.76
N ASP A 175 7.08 -42.14 -14.90
CA ASP A 175 6.27 -42.08 -13.68
C ASP A 175 6.73 -41.00 -12.73
N ARG A 176 8.04 -40.76 -12.61
CA ARG A 176 8.59 -39.75 -11.72
C ARG A 176 8.43 -38.29 -12.25
N VAL A 177 8.45 -38.13 -13.57
CA VAL A 177 8.15 -36.85 -14.22
C VAL A 177 6.66 -36.55 -14.07
N ALA A 178 5.79 -37.52 -14.29
CA ALA A 178 4.35 -37.38 -14.08
C ALA A 178 4.01 -37.07 -12.60
N GLU A 179 4.71 -37.72 -11.64
CA GLU A 179 4.56 -37.40 -10.22
C GLU A 179 5.03 -35.97 -9.87
N MET A 180 6.11 -35.48 -10.50
CA MET A 180 6.57 -34.10 -10.29
C MET A 180 5.64 -33.07 -10.96
N GLU A 181 5.12 -33.35 -12.14
CA GLU A 181 4.12 -32.53 -12.82
C GLU A 181 2.83 -32.47 -12.00
N ALA A 182 2.31 -33.60 -11.53
CA ALA A 182 1.15 -33.66 -10.64
C ALA A 182 1.39 -32.90 -9.29
N ARG A 183 2.61 -32.93 -8.80
CA ARG A 183 2.97 -32.23 -7.56
C ARG A 183 3.07 -30.70 -7.76
N VAL A 184 3.49 -30.25 -8.92
CA VAL A 184 3.49 -28.81 -9.30
C VAL A 184 2.05 -28.36 -9.53
N GLU A 185 1.23 -29.16 -10.20
CA GLU A 185 -0.18 -28.87 -10.44
C GLU A 185 -0.99 -28.84 -9.13
N ALA A 186 -0.75 -29.77 -8.23
CA ALA A 186 -1.34 -29.78 -6.88
C ALA A 186 -0.87 -28.57 -6.03
N MET A 187 0.36 -28.13 -6.19
CA MET A 187 0.89 -26.95 -5.50
C MET A 187 0.27 -25.65 -6.02
N ASP A 188 0.03 -25.58 -7.33
CA ASP A 188 -0.66 -24.46 -7.96
C ASP A 188 -2.16 -24.43 -7.61
N GLU A 189 -2.79 -25.59 -7.48
CA GLU A 189 -4.19 -25.73 -7.06
C GLU A 189 -4.37 -25.31 -5.59
N VAL A 190 -3.51 -25.75 -4.68
CA VAL A 190 -3.52 -25.35 -3.25
C VAL A 190 -3.23 -23.86 -3.08
N ASN A 191 -2.29 -23.31 -3.83
CA ASN A 191 -2.01 -21.87 -3.80
C ASN A 191 -3.14 -21.05 -4.44
N GLY A 192 -3.82 -21.59 -5.45
CA GLY A 192 -4.99 -20.98 -6.08
C GLY A 192 -6.22 -20.97 -5.19
N GLU A 193 -6.46 -22.06 -4.42
CA GLU A 193 -7.56 -22.13 -3.44
C GLU A 193 -7.32 -21.21 -2.23
N ALA A 194 -6.10 -21.15 -1.69
CA ALA A 194 -5.76 -20.23 -0.61
C ALA A 194 -5.99 -18.76 -1.00
N SER A 195 -5.60 -18.39 -2.23
CA SER A 195 -5.82 -17.04 -2.76
C SER A 195 -7.30 -16.72 -3.06
N ARG A 196 -8.11 -17.74 -3.37
CA ARG A 196 -9.57 -17.56 -3.56
C ARG A 196 -10.30 -17.41 -2.23
N LEU A 197 -9.99 -18.25 -1.25
CA LEU A 197 -10.56 -18.18 0.10
C LEU A 197 -10.26 -16.84 0.79
N GLU A 198 -9.04 -16.33 0.63
CA GLU A 198 -8.63 -15.04 1.19
C GLU A 198 -9.40 -13.86 0.54
N LYS A 199 -9.63 -13.94 -0.79
CA LYS A 199 -10.46 -12.95 -1.50
C LYS A 199 -11.94 -13.01 -1.12
N ASP A 200 -12.48 -14.21 -0.95
CA ASP A 200 -13.88 -14.42 -0.56
C ASP A 200 -14.13 -13.97 0.89
N VAL A 201 -13.19 -14.19 1.80
CA VAL A 201 -13.26 -13.68 3.19
C VAL A 201 -13.21 -12.16 3.23
N ILE A 202 -12.29 -11.53 2.47
CA ILE A 202 -12.21 -10.07 2.37
C ILE A 202 -13.49 -9.48 1.75
N ALA A 203 -14.04 -10.12 0.72
CA ALA A 203 -15.28 -9.69 0.10
C ALA A 203 -16.47 -9.76 1.08
N MET A 204 -16.59 -10.83 1.87
CA MET A 204 -17.62 -10.97 2.90
C MET A 204 -17.46 -9.96 4.05
N GLU A 205 -16.25 -9.62 4.46
CA GLU A 205 -15.99 -8.58 5.46
C GLU A 205 -16.41 -7.19 4.98
N VAL A 206 -16.05 -6.84 3.75
CA VAL A 206 -16.44 -5.56 3.12
C VAL A 206 -17.95 -5.46 2.96
N GLU A 207 -18.63 -6.54 2.53
CA GLU A 207 -20.09 -6.57 2.39
C GLU A 207 -20.80 -6.38 3.74
N ARG A 208 -20.28 -6.97 4.81
CA ARG A 208 -20.79 -6.83 6.17
C ARG A 208 -20.57 -5.42 6.76
N GLU A 209 -19.44 -4.77 6.45
CA GLU A 209 -19.22 -3.37 6.83
C GLU A 209 -20.18 -2.43 6.11
N VAL A 210 -20.37 -2.62 4.80
CA VAL A 210 -21.33 -1.84 4.00
C VAL A 210 -22.77 -2.02 4.52
N GLU A 211 -23.18 -3.24 4.88
CA GLU A 211 -24.50 -3.49 5.44
C GLU A 211 -24.70 -2.83 6.82
N ASN A 212 -23.66 -2.82 7.67
CA ASN A 212 -23.68 -2.13 8.96
C ASN A 212 -23.74 -0.60 8.81
N GLU A 213 -23.01 -0.04 7.86
CA GLU A 213 -23.09 1.39 7.55
C GLU A 213 -24.47 1.76 6.99
N LEU A 214 -25.02 0.93 6.10
CA LEU A 214 -26.34 1.12 5.53
C LEU A 214 -27.45 1.03 6.59
N ALA A 215 -27.32 0.11 7.55
CA ALA A 215 -28.22 0.01 8.70
C ALA A 215 -28.13 1.24 9.61
N THR A 216 -26.93 1.78 9.80
CA THR A 216 -26.69 2.99 10.61
C THR A 216 -27.25 4.23 9.92
N LEU A 217 -27.08 4.35 8.60
CA LEU A 217 -27.66 5.42 7.79
C LEU A 217 -29.19 5.35 7.77
N LYS A 218 -29.76 4.16 7.60
CA LYS A 218 -31.23 3.98 7.69
C LYS A 218 -31.79 4.43 9.03
N LYS A 219 -31.11 4.13 10.14
CA LYS A 219 -31.52 4.59 11.48
C LYS A 219 -31.43 6.11 11.64
N LYS A 220 -30.43 6.76 11.04
CA LYS A 220 -30.30 8.23 11.04
C LYS A 220 -31.39 8.91 10.21
N VAL A 221 -31.69 8.37 9.03
CA VAL A 221 -32.71 8.95 8.12
C VAL A 221 -34.14 8.74 8.64
N VAL A 222 -34.41 7.61 9.30
CA VAL A 222 -35.74 7.32 9.88
C VAL A 222 -35.93 8.06 11.22
N GLY A 223 -34.82 8.35 11.95
CA GLY A 223 -34.88 9.12 13.20
C GLY A 223 -35.15 10.61 13.02
N ASP A 224 -34.89 11.17 11.83
CA ASP A 224 -35.12 12.58 11.52
C ASP A 224 -36.54 12.90 10.98
N GLN A 225 -37.39 11.87 10.82
CA GLN A 225 -38.79 12.03 10.36
C GLN A 225 -39.82 11.94 11.49
N THR A 226 -39.37 11.87 12.75
CA THR A 226 -40.29 11.79 13.94
C THR A 226 -39.92 12.81 15.02
N ALA A 227 -39.41 13.98 14.64
CA ALA A 227 -39.27 15.14 15.55
C ALA A 227 -40.00 16.36 14.99
#